data_33eceb8c86a3ae72f93a4865e01014f6
#
_entry.id   33eceb8c86a3ae72f93a4865e01014f6
#
_cell.length_a   1.000
_cell.length_b   1.000
_cell.length_c   1.000
_cell.angle_alpha   90.00
_cell.angle_beta   90.00
_cell.angle_gamma   90.00
#
_symmetry.space_group_name_H-M   'P 1'
#
loop_
_entity.id
_entity.type
_entity.pdbx_description
1 polymer ?
#
loop_
_entity_poly.entity_id
_entity_poly.type
_entity_poly.pdbx_seq_one_letter_code
_entity_poly.pdbx_strand_id
1 'polypeptide(L)'
;MAPLKSVRARMLVLIGISSVLVACSTAPQITRIHEIPESADLPYKKILVITLFSAFDPRRYLEDEIVKKMAEFGVDAVASTSMMDSKTPVTRETFLAMVDKIGADAVLVTHLESLQTSGKVKGMRPEATYNLRPTYYYNVFSVDLQEYREPPAVDMMHTLTLMSELYSARNREPVWAIESYSKVAQKHDVVKDYSIFVIEAKAIVDFMVKDKLIAH
;
A
#
# COMPACT_ATOMS: atom_id res chain seq x y z
N MET A 1 77.81 -21.38 9.30
CA MET A 1 76.94 -22.18 8.40
C MET A 1 75.72 -22.57 9.11
N ALA A 2 74.60 -21.90 8.89
CA ALA A 2 73.30 -22.24 9.43
C ALA A 2 72.24 -21.99 8.35
N PRO A 3 71.28 -22.92 8.08
CA PRO A 3 70.34 -22.81 7.00
C PRO A 3 69.09 -21.99 7.42
N LEU A 4 68.67 -21.20 6.50
CA LEU A 4 67.46 -20.37 6.48
C LEU A 4 66.20 -21.23 6.54
N LYS A 5 65.37 -21.06 7.55
CA LYS A 5 64.04 -21.67 7.58
C LYS A 5 63.03 -20.73 6.90
N SER A 6 62.49 -21.19 5.79
CA SER A 6 61.43 -20.51 5.03
C SER A 6 60.11 -20.59 5.79
N VAL A 7 59.59 -19.45 6.24
CA VAL A 7 58.24 -19.30 6.77
C VAL A 7 57.28 -19.16 5.58
N ARG A 8 56.55 -20.22 5.29
CA ARG A 8 55.43 -20.17 4.34
C ARG A 8 54.25 -19.48 5.03
N ALA A 9 54.04 -18.23 4.73
CA ALA A 9 52.82 -17.51 5.09
C ALA A 9 51.63 -18.13 4.33
N ARG A 10 50.77 -18.88 5.03
CA ARG A 10 49.46 -19.27 4.52
C ARG A 10 48.53 -18.08 4.59
N MET A 11 48.36 -17.42 3.47
CA MET A 11 47.34 -16.38 3.27
C MET A 11 45.97 -17.05 3.18
N LEU A 12 45.23 -17.08 4.27
CA LEU A 12 43.84 -17.49 4.32
C LEU A 12 43.00 -16.36 3.67
N VAL A 13 42.60 -16.55 2.43
CA VAL A 13 41.61 -15.70 1.76
C VAL A 13 40.26 -16.07 2.31
N LEU A 14 39.78 -15.28 3.27
CA LEU A 14 38.39 -15.30 3.73
C LEU A 14 37.52 -14.65 2.64
N ILE A 15 36.99 -15.46 1.75
CA ILE A 15 35.93 -15.02 0.82
C ILE A 15 34.66 -14.89 1.67
N GLY A 16 34.41 -13.65 2.14
CA GLY A 16 33.14 -13.28 2.73
C GLY A 16 32.05 -13.29 1.65
N ILE A 17 31.27 -14.38 1.61
CA ILE A 17 30.04 -14.42 0.82
C ILE A 17 29.05 -13.49 1.52
N SER A 18 29.04 -12.24 1.09
CA SER A 18 27.99 -11.28 1.44
C SER A 18 26.70 -11.73 0.74
N SER A 19 25.88 -12.49 1.47
CA SER A 19 24.52 -12.83 1.05
C SER A 19 23.72 -11.54 1.02
N VAL A 20 23.65 -10.90 -0.14
CA VAL A 20 22.69 -9.83 -0.41
C VAL A 20 21.30 -10.46 -0.36
N LEU A 21 20.65 -10.34 0.79
CA LEU A 21 19.23 -10.59 0.93
C LEU A 21 18.52 -9.55 0.04
N VAL A 22 18.24 -9.91 -1.19
CA VAL A 22 17.32 -9.18 -2.05
C VAL A 22 15.93 -9.36 -1.40
N ALA A 23 15.60 -8.44 -0.50
CA ALA A 23 14.22 -8.27 -0.08
C ALA A 23 13.46 -7.88 -1.35
N CYS A 24 12.70 -8.80 -1.92
CA CYS A 24 11.71 -8.50 -2.93
C CYS A 24 10.59 -7.67 -2.28
N SER A 25 10.84 -6.40 -2.01
CA SER A 25 9.76 -5.43 -1.88
C SER A 25 9.25 -5.22 -3.30
N THR A 26 8.09 -5.73 -3.60
CA THR A 26 7.39 -5.43 -4.85
C THR A 26 6.92 -3.98 -4.78
N ALA A 27 7.82 -3.06 -5.16
CA ALA A 27 7.44 -1.66 -5.32
C ALA A 27 6.29 -1.56 -6.33
N PRO A 28 5.34 -0.65 -6.14
CA PRO A 28 4.28 -0.41 -7.10
C PRO A 28 4.85 -0.13 -8.49
N GLN A 29 4.21 -0.68 -9.51
CA GLN A 29 4.47 -0.26 -10.89
C GLN A 29 3.71 1.04 -11.12
N ILE A 30 4.42 2.09 -11.53
CA ILE A 30 3.83 3.41 -11.72
C ILE A 30 3.92 3.81 -13.19
N THR A 31 2.76 4.22 -13.72
CA THR A 31 2.62 4.79 -15.06
C THR A 31 2.21 6.25 -14.93
N ARG A 32 2.93 7.16 -15.59
CA ARG A 32 2.51 8.56 -15.68
C ARG A 32 1.41 8.68 -16.73
N ILE A 33 0.29 9.32 -16.35
CA ILE A 33 -0.89 9.49 -17.21
C ILE A 33 -0.93 10.92 -17.79
N HIS A 34 -0.46 11.92 -17.03
CA HIS A 34 -0.52 13.32 -17.41
C HIS A 34 0.83 14.00 -17.27
N GLU A 35 1.22 14.81 -18.27
CA GLU A 35 2.44 15.61 -18.26
C GLU A 35 2.23 16.91 -17.48
N ILE A 36 3.28 17.38 -16.83
CA ILE A 36 3.27 18.58 -16.03
C ILE A 36 3.30 19.79 -16.97
N PRO A 37 2.32 20.72 -16.87
CA PRO A 37 2.36 21.95 -17.66
C PRO A 37 3.56 22.83 -17.28
N GLU A 38 4.19 23.47 -18.25
CA GLU A 38 5.30 24.43 -17.99
C GLU A 38 4.88 25.61 -17.09
N SER A 39 3.58 25.93 -17.06
CA SER A 39 3.00 27.01 -16.26
C SER A 39 2.61 26.62 -14.83
N ALA A 40 2.93 25.40 -14.38
CA ALA A 40 2.61 24.96 -13.03
C ALA A 40 3.40 25.78 -11.99
N ASP A 41 2.74 26.22 -10.92
CA ASP A 41 3.35 26.97 -9.81
C ASP A 41 4.18 26.04 -8.91
N LEU A 42 5.30 25.56 -9.40
CA LEU A 42 6.15 24.59 -8.75
C LEU A 42 7.27 25.24 -7.91
N PRO A 43 7.74 24.62 -6.85
CA PRO A 43 7.18 23.42 -6.19
C PRO A 43 6.00 23.80 -5.26
N TYR A 44 5.01 22.93 -5.14
CA TYR A 44 3.90 23.10 -4.20
C TYR A 44 4.39 22.89 -2.76
N LYS A 45 3.83 23.68 -1.84
CA LYS A 45 4.26 23.72 -0.43
C LYS A 45 3.18 23.32 0.54
N LYS A 46 1.91 23.56 0.18
CA LYS A 46 0.77 23.28 1.03
C LYS A 46 -0.30 22.49 0.28
N ILE A 47 -0.42 21.20 0.62
CA ILE A 47 -1.20 20.25 -0.17
C ILE A 47 -2.34 19.67 0.67
N LEU A 48 -3.58 19.79 0.18
CA LEU A 48 -4.70 19.00 0.71
C LEU A 48 -4.67 17.60 0.11
N VAL A 49 -4.63 16.57 0.96
CA VAL A 49 -4.65 15.18 0.55
C VAL A 49 -6.05 14.61 0.71
N ILE A 50 -6.60 14.06 -0.35
CA ILE A 50 -7.95 13.50 -0.42
C ILE A 50 -7.87 12.09 -0.98
N THR A 51 -8.50 11.13 -0.30
CA THR A 51 -8.68 9.78 -0.82
C THR A 51 -10.17 9.47 -0.99
N LEU A 52 -10.57 9.00 -2.18
CA LEU A 52 -11.96 8.68 -2.51
C LEU A 52 -12.22 7.17 -2.40
N PHE A 53 -12.13 6.63 -1.18
CA PHE A 53 -12.55 5.26 -0.87
C PHE A 53 -13.92 5.27 -0.19
N SER A 54 -14.68 4.19 -0.35
CA SER A 54 -16.01 4.06 0.27
C SER A 54 -15.96 3.97 1.81
N ALA A 55 -14.91 3.34 2.36
CA ALA A 55 -14.74 3.18 3.79
C ALA A 55 -13.82 4.27 4.37
N PHE A 56 -14.19 4.81 5.55
CA PHE A 56 -13.47 5.93 6.19
C PHE A 56 -12.09 5.53 6.72
N ASP A 57 -11.96 4.35 7.34
CA ASP A 57 -10.67 3.92 7.91
C ASP A 57 -9.56 3.78 6.86
N PRO A 58 -9.75 3.10 5.72
CA PRO A 58 -8.75 3.07 4.65
C PRO A 58 -8.40 4.45 4.10
N ARG A 59 -9.41 5.35 3.97
CA ARG A 59 -9.17 6.75 3.56
C ARG A 59 -8.20 7.43 4.50
N ARG A 60 -8.55 7.46 5.80
CA ARG A 60 -7.74 8.09 6.83
C ARG A 60 -6.32 7.54 6.84
N TYR A 61 -6.18 6.22 6.78
CA TYR A 61 -4.88 5.59 6.84
C TYR A 61 -3.97 5.97 5.67
N LEU A 62 -4.48 5.94 4.44
CA LEU A 62 -3.70 6.34 3.26
C LEU A 62 -3.37 7.83 3.29
N GLU A 63 -4.33 8.70 3.64
CA GLU A 63 -4.09 10.14 3.75
C GLU A 63 -3.02 10.45 4.81
N ASP A 64 -3.09 9.83 5.98
CA ASP A 64 -2.12 10.01 7.07
C ASP A 64 -0.71 9.55 6.65
N GLU A 65 -0.57 8.43 5.93
CA GLU A 65 0.73 7.96 5.45
C GLU A 65 1.30 8.86 4.35
N ILE A 66 0.46 9.39 3.45
CA ILE A 66 0.90 10.38 2.45
C ILE A 66 1.37 11.67 3.13
N VAL A 67 0.59 12.22 4.08
CA VAL A 67 0.95 13.41 4.85
C VAL A 67 2.26 13.22 5.58
N LYS A 68 2.41 12.12 6.29
CA LYS A 68 3.63 11.77 7.00
C LYS A 68 4.85 11.70 6.05
N LYS A 69 4.65 11.10 4.89
CA LYS A 69 5.73 10.98 3.89
C LYS A 69 6.07 12.32 3.26
N MET A 70 5.08 13.19 2.98
CA MET A 70 5.32 14.54 2.47
C MET A 70 6.05 15.43 3.48
N ALA A 71 5.80 15.24 4.78
CA ALA A 71 6.49 15.97 5.84
C ALA A 71 8.01 15.72 5.84
N GLU A 72 8.47 14.55 5.39
CA GLU A 72 9.91 14.25 5.24
C GLU A 72 10.59 15.18 4.23
N PHE A 73 9.83 15.74 3.29
CA PHE A 73 10.28 16.68 2.25
C PHE A 73 9.91 18.15 2.57
N GLY A 74 9.46 18.44 3.80
CA GLY A 74 9.12 19.79 4.25
C GLY A 74 7.83 20.36 3.64
N VAL A 75 6.95 19.52 3.13
CA VAL A 75 5.63 19.90 2.59
C VAL A 75 4.62 19.96 3.73
N ASP A 76 3.88 21.07 3.85
CA ASP A 76 2.75 21.22 4.76
C ASP A 76 1.51 20.54 4.16
N ALA A 77 1.40 19.24 4.34
CA ALA A 77 0.28 18.46 3.83
C ALA A 77 -0.79 18.26 4.91
N VAL A 78 -2.07 18.32 4.51
CA VAL A 78 -3.21 18.17 5.42
C VAL A 78 -4.13 17.07 4.88
N ALA A 79 -4.40 16.05 5.71
CA ALA A 79 -5.35 14.99 5.39
C ALA A 79 -6.79 15.53 5.44
N SER A 80 -7.60 15.26 4.42
CA SER A 80 -9.01 15.64 4.40
C SER A 80 -9.79 15.03 5.58
N THR A 81 -9.45 13.81 5.95
CA THR A 81 -10.03 13.07 7.08
C THR A 81 -9.69 13.66 8.45
N SER A 82 -8.69 14.53 8.57
CA SER A 82 -8.43 15.30 9.79
C SER A 82 -9.40 16.48 9.98
N MET A 83 -10.09 16.88 8.91
CA MET A 83 -11.02 18.02 8.89
C MET A 83 -12.49 17.59 8.78
N MET A 84 -12.76 16.31 8.61
CA MET A 84 -14.10 15.74 8.45
C MET A 84 -14.22 14.43 9.24
N ASP A 85 -15.45 14.07 9.57
CA ASP A 85 -15.79 12.78 10.16
C ASP A 85 -16.39 11.81 9.13
N SER A 86 -16.74 10.59 9.56
CA SER A 86 -17.36 9.57 8.71
C SER A 86 -18.76 9.94 8.19
N LYS A 87 -19.38 10.99 8.74
CA LYS A 87 -20.73 11.47 8.36
C LYS A 87 -20.67 12.66 7.43
N THR A 88 -19.53 13.33 7.33
CA THR A 88 -19.36 14.50 6.48
C THR A 88 -19.50 14.09 5.01
N PRO A 89 -20.37 14.73 4.23
CA PRO A 89 -20.55 14.39 2.82
C PRO A 89 -19.26 14.61 2.02
N VAL A 90 -18.91 13.62 1.19
CA VAL A 90 -17.78 13.70 0.27
C VAL A 90 -18.26 14.36 -1.02
N THR A 91 -18.26 15.68 -1.04
CA THR A 91 -18.69 16.50 -2.19
C THR A 91 -17.59 17.48 -2.61
N ARG A 92 -17.73 18.00 -3.83
CA ARG A 92 -16.83 19.04 -4.33
C ARG A 92 -16.82 20.28 -3.45
N GLU A 93 -18.00 20.68 -2.96
CA GLU A 93 -18.16 21.86 -2.09
C GLU A 93 -17.43 21.67 -0.77
N THR A 94 -17.52 20.46 -0.16
CA THR A 94 -16.79 20.13 1.07
C THR A 94 -15.29 20.29 0.87
N PHE A 95 -14.74 19.76 -0.22
CA PHE A 95 -13.30 19.85 -0.49
C PHE A 95 -12.84 21.26 -0.85
N LEU A 96 -13.63 22.03 -1.60
CA LEU A 96 -13.31 23.43 -1.88
C LEU A 96 -13.25 24.27 -0.60
N ALA A 97 -14.22 24.07 0.31
CA ALA A 97 -14.19 24.73 1.62
C ALA A 97 -12.94 24.37 2.45
N MET A 98 -12.45 23.13 2.35
CA MET A 98 -11.19 22.73 3.00
C MET A 98 -9.99 23.43 2.37
N VAL A 99 -9.90 23.46 1.03
CA VAL A 99 -8.84 24.17 0.29
C VAL A 99 -8.74 25.62 0.74
N ASP A 100 -9.89 26.33 0.76
CA ASP A 100 -9.95 27.72 1.16
C ASP A 100 -9.56 27.90 2.64
N LYS A 101 -10.04 27.01 3.52
CA LYS A 101 -9.77 27.08 4.96
C LYS A 101 -8.31 26.92 5.31
N ILE A 102 -7.59 26.01 4.64
CA ILE A 102 -6.17 25.77 4.91
C ILE A 102 -5.25 26.62 4.03
N GLY A 103 -5.77 27.23 2.97
CA GLY A 103 -4.97 27.96 1.98
C GLY A 103 -4.02 27.03 1.22
N ALA A 104 -4.53 25.88 0.76
CA ALA A 104 -3.74 24.93 -0.03
C ALA A 104 -3.38 25.53 -1.39
N ASP A 105 -2.17 25.25 -1.87
CA ASP A 105 -1.71 25.63 -3.23
C ASP A 105 -1.95 24.50 -4.24
N ALA A 106 -2.11 23.25 -3.76
CA ALA A 106 -2.50 22.10 -4.56
C ALA A 106 -3.38 21.12 -3.79
N VAL A 107 -4.06 20.24 -4.54
CA VAL A 107 -4.91 19.16 -4.01
C VAL A 107 -4.50 17.85 -4.65
N LEU A 108 -4.07 16.90 -3.84
CA LEU A 108 -3.81 15.52 -4.27
C LEU A 108 -5.06 14.70 -4.04
N VAL A 109 -5.61 14.12 -5.11
CA VAL A 109 -6.77 13.24 -5.07
C VAL A 109 -6.34 11.84 -5.47
N THR A 110 -6.57 10.86 -4.59
CA THR A 110 -6.32 9.44 -4.89
C THR A 110 -7.62 8.67 -4.86
N HIS A 111 -7.90 7.89 -5.89
CA HIS A 111 -9.07 7.03 -5.95
C HIS A 111 -8.72 5.61 -6.38
N LEU A 112 -9.61 4.67 -6.02
CA LEU A 112 -9.48 3.26 -6.33
C LEU A 112 -10.04 2.97 -7.71
N GLU A 113 -9.19 2.58 -8.65
CA GLU A 113 -9.59 2.12 -9.97
C GLU A 113 -10.04 0.65 -9.93
N SER A 114 -9.25 -0.21 -9.32
CA SER A 114 -9.61 -1.62 -9.18
C SER A 114 -8.99 -2.27 -7.95
N LEU A 115 -9.72 -3.24 -7.39
CA LEU A 115 -9.24 -4.16 -6.36
C LEU A 115 -9.64 -5.59 -6.76
N GLN A 116 -8.65 -6.40 -7.12
CA GLN A 116 -8.85 -7.80 -7.44
C GLN A 116 -8.25 -8.67 -6.35
N THR A 117 -9.01 -9.67 -5.92
CA THR A 117 -8.55 -10.65 -4.93
C THR A 117 -8.52 -12.02 -5.57
N SER A 118 -7.36 -12.67 -5.55
CA SER A 118 -7.20 -14.06 -5.97
C SER A 118 -6.69 -14.91 -4.81
N GLY A 119 -7.31 -16.06 -4.59
CA GLY A 119 -6.90 -17.03 -3.57
C GLY A 119 -6.28 -18.25 -4.23
N LYS A 120 -5.12 -18.69 -3.74
CA LYS A 120 -4.59 -20.02 -4.06
C LYS A 120 -4.67 -20.88 -2.81
N VAL A 121 -5.45 -21.95 -2.89
CA VAL A 121 -5.44 -23.00 -1.87
C VAL A 121 -4.19 -23.85 -2.11
N LYS A 122 -3.22 -23.76 -1.22
CA LYS A 122 -2.06 -24.65 -1.23
C LYS A 122 -2.41 -25.96 -0.51
N GLY A 123 -2.59 -27.00 -1.28
CA GLY A 123 -2.58 -28.39 -0.81
C GLY A 123 -3.77 -28.83 0.03
N MET A 124 -4.11 -30.05 -0.15
CA MET A 124 -5.10 -30.91 0.52
C MET A 124 -6.53 -30.36 0.65
N ARG A 125 -7.45 -31.18 0.14
CA ARG A 125 -8.88 -31.10 0.45
C ARG A 125 -9.04 -31.26 1.96
N PRO A 126 -9.96 -30.51 2.60
CA PRO A 126 -10.31 -30.79 3.97
C PRO A 126 -10.81 -32.23 4.04
N GLU A 127 -10.10 -33.06 4.76
CA GLU A 127 -10.53 -34.43 5.06
C GLU A 127 -11.29 -34.34 6.39
N ALA A 128 -12.60 -34.48 6.31
CA ALA A 128 -13.42 -34.65 7.49
C ALA A 128 -13.98 -36.07 7.48
N THR A 129 -13.66 -36.82 8.51
CA THR A 129 -14.24 -38.16 8.73
C THR A 129 -15.44 -38.00 9.66
N TYR A 130 -16.60 -38.45 9.18
CA TYR A 130 -17.85 -38.37 9.93
C TYR A 130 -18.33 -39.76 10.27
N ASN A 131 -18.79 -39.96 11.51
CA ASN A 131 -19.62 -41.09 11.88
C ASN A 131 -21.09 -40.72 11.80
N LEU A 132 -21.82 -41.40 10.94
CA LEU A 132 -23.25 -41.28 10.81
C LEU A 132 -23.92 -42.26 11.74
N ARG A 133 -24.62 -41.81 12.79
CA ARG A 133 -25.46 -42.66 13.65
C ARG A 133 -26.93 -42.35 13.37
N PRO A 134 -27.75 -43.38 13.00
CA PRO A 134 -29.18 -43.15 12.87
C PRO A 134 -29.76 -42.86 14.25
N THR A 135 -30.48 -41.78 14.39
CA THR A 135 -31.27 -41.50 15.59
C THR A 135 -32.67 -42.03 15.40
N TYR A 136 -33.21 -42.71 16.41
CA TYR A 136 -34.53 -43.36 16.37
C TYR A 136 -35.69 -42.35 16.32
N TYR A 137 -35.42 -41.04 16.48
CA TYR A 137 -36.41 -40.00 16.43
C TYR A 137 -36.20 -39.15 15.17
N TYR A 138 -37.21 -39.08 14.32
CA TYR A 138 -37.35 -38.21 13.16
C TYR A 138 -36.48 -38.50 11.93
N ASN A 139 -35.96 -39.72 11.74
CA ASN A 139 -35.06 -39.98 10.57
C ASN A 139 -33.91 -39.00 10.41
N VAL A 140 -33.41 -38.40 11.48
CA VAL A 140 -32.28 -37.51 11.48
C VAL A 140 -31.01 -38.29 11.84
N PHE A 141 -29.99 -38.13 11.07
CA PHE A 141 -28.68 -38.72 11.37
C PHE A 141 -27.90 -37.73 12.26
N SER A 142 -27.40 -38.21 13.42
CA SER A 142 -26.38 -37.46 14.14
C SER A 142 -25.05 -37.65 13.44
N VAL A 143 -24.39 -36.55 13.14
CA VAL A 143 -23.08 -36.51 12.50
C VAL A 143 -22.06 -36.13 13.56
N ASP A 144 -21.28 -37.11 14.00
CA ASP A 144 -20.14 -36.86 14.89
C ASP A 144 -18.88 -36.62 14.05
N LEU A 145 -18.32 -35.42 14.17
CA LEU A 145 -17.04 -35.09 13.56
C LEU A 145 -15.93 -35.85 14.32
N GLN A 146 -15.30 -36.81 13.67
CA GLN A 146 -14.22 -37.62 14.28
C GLN A 146 -12.85 -36.97 14.13
N GLU A 147 -12.57 -36.39 13.00
CA GLU A 147 -11.30 -35.72 12.70
C GLU A 147 -11.56 -34.54 11.77
N TYR A 148 -11.08 -33.38 12.15
CA TYR A 148 -11.05 -32.20 11.30
C TYR A 148 -9.60 -31.77 11.12
N ARG A 149 -9.14 -31.82 9.87
CA ARG A 149 -7.87 -31.19 9.50
C ARG A 149 -8.20 -29.83 8.90
N GLU A 150 -7.72 -28.79 9.55
CA GLU A 150 -7.83 -27.43 8.99
C GLU A 150 -7.26 -27.41 7.57
N PRO A 151 -7.97 -26.82 6.62
CA PRO A 151 -7.39 -26.60 5.31
C PRO A 151 -6.13 -25.76 5.47
N PRO A 152 -5.05 -26.08 4.74
CA PRO A 152 -3.86 -25.25 4.75
C PRO A 152 -4.22 -23.82 4.37
N ALA A 153 -3.54 -22.87 4.99
CA ALA A 153 -3.78 -21.45 4.83
C ALA A 153 -3.97 -21.06 3.37
N VAL A 154 -5.04 -20.34 3.08
CA VAL A 154 -5.30 -19.77 1.76
C VAL A 154 -4.40 -18.56 1.59
N ASP A 155 -3.41 -18.64 0.71
CA ASP A 155 -2.65 -17.46 0.32
C ASP A 155 -3.56 -16.57 -0.54
N MET A 156 -3.94 -15.42 0.01
CA MET A 156 -4.68 -14.41 -0.74
C MET A 156 -3.71 -13.40 -1.36
N MET A 157 -3.92 -13.11 -2.63
CA MET A 157 -3.19 -12.09 -3.36
C MET A 157 -4.16 -10.97 -3.72
N HIS A 158 -3.91 -9.77 -3.23
CA HIS A 158 -4.63 -8.57 -3.62
C HIS A 158 -3.84 -7.82 -4.69
N THR A 159 -4.54 -7.43 -5.74
CA THR A 159 -4.03 -6.54 -6.77
C THR A 159 -4.80 -5.24 -6.65
N LEU A 160 -4.09 -4.16 -6.36
CA LEU A 160 -4.64 -2.82 -6.16
C LEU A 160 -4.18 -1.93 -7.30
N THR A 161 -5.10 -1.20 -7.92
CA THR A 161 -4.80 -0.13 -8.87
C THR A 161 -5.37 1.17 -8.32
N LEU A 162 -4.51 2.16 -8.11
CA LEU A 162 -4.89 3.50 -7.67
C LEU A 162 -4.56 4.51 -8.76
N MET A 163 -5.43 5.49 -8.94
CA MET A 163 -5.18 6.71 -9.70
C MET A 163 -4.94 7.85 -8.70
N SER A 164 -3.82 8.55 -8.87
CA SER A 164 -3.50 9.73 -8.07
C SER A 164 -3.29 10.92 -8.98
N GLU A 165 -4.05 11.98 -8.73
CA GLU A 165 -4.09 13.20 -9.53
C GLU A 165 -3.78 14.42 -8.65
N LEU A 166 -2.90 15.29 -9.12
CA LEU A 166 -2.61 16.57 -8.46
C LEU A 166 -3.26 17.71 -9.24
N TYR A 167 -4.03 18.51 -8.54
CA TYR A 167 -4.71 19.68 -9.07
C TYR A 167 -4.08 20.96 -8.49
N SER A 168 -3.83 21.95 -9.33
CA SER A 168 -3.49 23.30 -8.85
C SER A 168 -4.72 23.94 -8.18
N ALA A 169 -4.55 24.49 -6.98
CA ALA A 169 -5.65 25.20 -6.31
C ALA A 169 -6.00 26.52 -7.00
N ARG A 170 -5.07 27.12 -7.76
CA ARG A 170 -5.27 28.42 -8.43
C ARG A 170 -6.27 28.32 -9.58
N ASN A 171 -6.06 27.39 -10.52
CA ASN A 171 -6.90 27.25 -11.72
C ASN A 171 -7.82 26.03 -11.67
N ARG A 172 -7.64 25.15 -10.66
CA ARG A 172 -8.42 23.91 -10.46
C ARG A 172 -8.28 22.91 -11.59
N GLU A 173 -7.15 22.97 -12.30
CA GLU A 173 -6.84 22.04 -13.38
C GLU A 173 -5.89 20.94 -12.91
N PRO A 174 -6.00 19.73 -13.47
CA PRO A 174 -5.04 18.67 -13.20
C PRO A 174 -3.68 19.06 -13.78
N VAL A 175 -2.64 18.96 -12.95
CA VAL A 175 -1.27 19.29 -13.35
C VAL A 175 -0.39 18.03 -13.41
N TRP A 176 -0.86 16.92 -12.84
CA TRP A 176 -0.12 15.67 -12.82
C TRP A 176 -1.06 14.52 -12.49
N ALA A 177 -0.82 13.36 -13.08
CA ALA A 177 -1.55 12.14 -12.78
C ALA A 177 -0.66 10.92 -12.96
N ILE A 178 -0.79 9.97 -12.03
CA ILE A 178 -0.17 8.64 -12.11
C ILE A 178 -1.18 7.55 -11.81
N GLU A 179 -0.98 6.42 -12.45
CA GLU A 179 -1.59 5.14 -12.07
C GLU A 179 -0.55 4.29 -11.36
N SER A 180 -0.88 3.76 -10.19
CA SER A 180 -0.06 2.80 -9.47
C SER A 180 -0.73 1.43 -9.43
N TYR A 181 0.08 0.39 -9.63
CA TYR A 181 -0.34 -1.00 -9.63
C TYR A 181 0.50 -1.79 -8.63
N SER A 182 -0.16 -2.32 -7.60
CA SER A 182 0.48 -3.08 -6.53
C SER A 182 -0.09 -4.47 -6.38
N LYS A 183 0.79 -5.43 -6.06
CA LYS A 183 0.41 -6.78 -5.65
C LYS A 183 0.85 -7.04 -4.22
N VAL A 184 -0.09 -7.42 -3.37
CA VAL A 184 0.18 -7.72 -1.96
C VAL A 184 -0.35 -9.10 -1.61
N ALA A 185 0.53 -9.92 -1.02
CA ALA A 185 0.15 -11.19 -0.44
C ALA A 185 -0.36 -10.96 0.99
N GLN A 186 -1.60 -11.30 1.26
CA GLN A 186 -2.17 -11.24 2.60
C GLN A 186 -1.97 -12.59 3.30
N LYS A 187 -1.35 -12.56 4.49
CA LYS A 187 -1.26 -13.73 5.36
C LYS A 187 -2.60 -13.97 6.06
N HIS A 188 -2.94 -15.23 6.22
CA HIS A 188 -4.23 -15.71 6.74
C HIS A 188 -4.63 -15.15 8.12
N ASP A 189 -3.69 -14.76 8.95
CA ASP A 189 -3.89 -14.35 10.36
C ASP A 189 -4.04 -12.83 10.58
N VAL A 190 -3.93 -12.03 9.50
CA VAL A 190 -4.03 -10.57 9.59
C VAL A 190 -5.39 -10.09 9.10
N VAL A 191 -6.27 -9.71 10.04
CA VAL A 191 -7.64 -9.28 9.74
C VAL A 191 -7.71 -7.94 9.01
N LYS A 192 -6.75 -7.02 9.27
CA LYS A 192 -6.65 -5.72 8.58
C LYS A 192 -5.18 -5.41 8.34
N ASP A 193 -4.71 -5.65 7.13
CA ASP A 193 -3.36 -5.28 6.71
C ASP A 193 -3.40 -4.00 5.86
N TYR A 194 -2.98 -2.89 6.45
CA TYR A 194 -2.86 -1.61 5.75
C TYR A 194 -1.44 -1.34 5.22
N SER A 195 -0.54 -2.32 5.30
CA SER A 195 0.86 -2.18 4.85
C SER A 195 0.98 -1.77 3.38
N ILE A 196 0.01 -2.16 2.55
CA ILE A 196 -0.07 -1.73 1.15
C ILE A 196 -0.14 -0.21 1.02
N PHE A 197 -0.84 0.49 1.92
CA PHE A 197 -0.98 1.94 1.85
C PHE A 197 0.31 2.68 2.20
N VAL A 198 1.16 2.09 3.06
CA VAL A 198 2.51 2.63 3.33
C VAL A 198 3.36 2.59 2.06
N ILE A 199 3.27 1.49 1.31
CA ILE A 199 4.02 1.30 0.05
C ILE A 199 3.49 2.27 -1.02
N GLU A 200 2.15 2.40 -1.13
CA GLU A 200 1.50 3.32 -2.08
C GLU A 200 1.81 4.79 -1.74
N ALA A 201 1.66 5.19 -0.48
CA ALA A 201 1.97 6.55 -0.04
C ALA A 201 3.43 6.92 -0.37
N LYS A 202 4.36 6.01 -0.09
CA LYS A 202 5.77 6.19 -0.44
C LYS A 202 5.95 6.36 -1.95
N ALA A 203 5.33 5.50 -2.76
CA ALA A 203 5.46 5.53 -4.20
C ALA A 203 4.90 6.83 -4.81
N ILE A 204 3.73 7.27 -4.36
CA ILE A 204 3.10 8.53 -4.80
C ILE A 204 4.03 9.71 -4.49
N VAL A 205 4.51 9.84 -3.25
CA VAL A 205 5.34 10.96 -2.84
C VAL A 205 6.71 10.94 -3.51
N ASP A 206 7.35 9.77 -3.62
CA ASP A 206 8.63 9.64 -4.32
C ASP A 206 8.52 10.06 -5.81
N PHE A 207 7.37 9.79 -6.46
CA PHE A 207 7.11 10.23 -7.83
C PHE A 207 6.85 11.74 -7.91
N MET A 208 6.17 12.33 -6.92
CA MET A 208 5.99 13.79 -6.84
C MET A 208 7.33 14.51 -6.69
N VAL A 209 8.25 13.98 -5.88
CA VAL A 209 9.63 14.50 -5.76
C VAL A 209 10.40 14.35 -7.07
N LYS A 210 10.36 13.16 -7.69
CA LYS A 210 11.01 12.87 -8.96
C LYS A 210 10.57 13.83 -10.07
N ASP A 211 9.28 14.15 -10.10
CA ASP A 211 8.67 15.03 -11.08
C ASP A 211 8.74 16.52 -10.67
N LYS A 212 9.43 16.84 -9.56
CA LYS A 212 9.67 18.20 -9.04
C LYS A 212 8.40 18.97 -8.68
N LEU A 213 7.32 18.25 -8.37
CA LEU A 213 6.06 18.85 -7.91
C LEU A 213 6.18 19.41 -6.50
N ILE A 214 7.01 18.77 -5.69
CA ILE A 214 7.38 19.19 -4.33
C ILE A 214 8.90 19.28 -4.22
N ALA A 215 9.39 20.02 -3.22
CA ALA A 215 10.82 20.18 -3.00
C ALA A 215 11.48 18.85 -2.61
N HIS A 216 12.77 18.76 -2.91
CA HIS A 216 13.62 17.62 -2.49
C HIS A 216 14.30 17.97 -1.17
#